data_a7467d7f075e28052e903e4a697e9ecd
#
_entry.id   a7467d7f075e28052e903e4a697e9ecd
#
_cell.length_a   1.000
_cell.length_b   1.000
_cell.length_c   1.000
_cell.angle_alpha   90.00
_cell.angle_beta   90.00
_cell.angle_gamma   90.00
#
_symmetry.space_group_name_H-M   'P 1'
#
loop_
_entity.id
_entity.type
_entity.pdbx_description
1 polymer ?
#
loop_
_entity_poly.entity_id
_entity_poly.type
_entity_poly.pdbx_seq_one_letter_code
_entity_poly.pdbx_strand_id
1 'polypeptide(L)'
;MKEKKILKFLILIFWTFFWGLSVLDKVIPDVHYLWVGKDFFALFVKFFGSLGLKNPVFPTVALSVVSSIEAINFVFYLLALINYFRSKTDNTKKWFFRAILTSITLFGLFSIADQVFGDRFQLLEHGLFWLILIASWLIYKYIEEDDLGILSLKNKEVKIAILIGVLLTSIASISIIDFSNKTFSNVSSPVTGIEVVSDVYKFDFPFLADKMVWEKTINQFKSDHPELKINYIYTGPSELNSKKKTHMLLYVFTEKRI
;
A
#
# COMPACT_ATOMS: atom_id res chain seq x y z
N MET A 1 6.24 -36.49 11.90
CA MET A 1 4.85 -36.10 11.59
C MET A 1 4.39 -34.77 12.20
N LYS A 2 4.75 -34.46 13.46
CA LYS A 2 4.40 -33.16 14.11
C LYS A 2 5.04 -31.95 13.44
N GLU A 3 6.31 -32.02 13.09
CA GLU A 3 7.09 -30.91 12.48
C GLU A 3 6.52 -30.46 11.13
N LYS A 4 6.16 -31.38 10.27
CA LYS A 4 5.54 -31.08 8.97
C LYS A 4 4.23 -30.31 9.12
N LYS A 5 3.41 -30.66 10.11
CA LYS A 5 2.16 -29.95 10.40
C LYS A 5 2.42 -28.52 10.93
N ILE A 6 3.42 -28.38 11.79
CA ILE A 6 3.81 -27.06 12.32
C ILE A 6 4.29 -26.17 11.18
N LEU A 7 5.13 -26.67 10.28
CA LEU A 7 5.64 -25.86 9.17
C LEU A 7 4.52 -25.38 8.23
N LYS A 8 3.56 -26.26 7.91
CA LYS A 8 2.38 -25.87 7.13
C LYS A 8 1.56 -24.79 7.83
N PHE A 9 1.35 -24.94 9.14
CA PHE A 9 0.63 -23.97 9.93
C PHE A 9 1.35 -22.61 9.93
N LEU A 10 2.68 -22.59 10.11
CA LEU A 10 3.47 -21.36 10.10
C LEU A 10 3.40 -20.65 8.74
N ILE A 11 3.45 -21.39 7.63
CA ILE A 11 3.29 -20.80 6.29
C ILE A 11 1.90 -20.17 6.13
N LEU A 12 0.84 -20.91 6.51
CA LEU A 12 -0.52 -20.41 6.38
C LEU A 12 -0.80 -19.19 7.25
N ILE A 13 -0.34 -19.22 8.51
CA ILE A 13 -0.55 -18.10 9.45
C ILE A 13 0.23 -16.87 9.01
N PHE A 14 1.48 -17.02 8.57
CA PHE A 14 2.30 -15.92 8.07
C PHE A 14 1.60 -15.17 6.95
N TRP A 15 1.19 -15.88 5.89
CA TRP A 15 0.55 -15.25 4.73
C TRP A 15 -0.86 -14.73 5.03
N THR A 16 -1.58 -15.36 5.96
CA THR A 16 -2.88 -14.85 6.40
C THR A 16 -2.72 -13.50 7.11
N PHE A 17 -1.76 -13.40 8.03
CA PHE A 17 -1.49 -12.12 8.71
C PHE A 17 -0.89 -11.08 7.78
N PHE A 18 0.00 -11.46 6.90
CA PHE A 18 0.60 -10.55 5.92
C PHE A 18 -0.48 -9.83 5.10
N TRP A 19 -1.36 -10.58 4.46
CA TRP A 19 -2.44 -9.99 3.68
C TRP A 19 -3.55 -9.38 4.55
N GLY A 20 -3.80 -9.94 5.70
CA GLY A 20 -4.77 -9.37 6.65
C GLY A 20 -4.36 -7.98 7.15
N LEU A 21 -3.09 -7.78 7.48
CA LEU A 21 -2.55 -6.48 7.86
C LEU A 21 -2.55 -5.50 6.68
N SER A 22 -2.25 -5.97 5.46
CA SER A 22 -2.33 -5.15 4.25
C SER A 22 -3.75 -4.64 3.97
N VAL A 23 -4.77 -5.47 4.18
CA VAL A 23 -6.18 -5.06 4.07
C VAL A 23 -6.56 -4.10 5.19
N LEU A 24 -6.15 -4.41 6.42
CA LEU A 24 -6.45 -3.58 7.60
C LEU A 24 -5.91 -2.16 7.42
N ASP A 25 -4.71 -2.05 6.87
CA ASP A 25 -4.05 -0.81 6.50
C ASP A 25 -4.90 0.09 5.59
N LYS A 26 -5.72 -0.46 4.74
CA LYS A 26 -6.55 0.28 3.80
C LYS A 26 -7.98 0.51 4.28
N VAL A 27 -8.45 -0.27 5.24
CA VAL A 27 -9.82 -0.21 5.76
C VAL A 27 -9.94 0.73 6.95
N ILE A 28 -8.89 0.86 7.77
CA ILE A 28 -8.90 1.68 8.98
C ILE A 28 -8.05 2.93 8.79
N PRO A 29 -8.62 4.08 8.40
CA PRO A 29 -7.84 5.25 7.97
C PRO A 29 -7.05 5.97 9.07
N ASP A 30 -7.20 5.62 10.35
CA ASP A 30 -6.59 6.36 11.47
C ASP A 30 -5.71 5.52 12.41
N VAL A 31 -5.34 4.31 12.04
CA VAL A 31 -4.39 3.50 12.82
C VAL A 31 -2.96 4.00 12.58
N HIS A 32 -2.45 4.75 13.53
CA HIS A 32 -1.21 5.53 13.40
C HIS A 32 0.10 4.74 13.24
N TYR A 33 0.08 3.42 13.27
CA TYR A 33 1.29 2.60 13.34
C TYR A 33 1.51 1.63 12.19
N LEU A 34 0.51 1.42 11.35
CA LEU A 34 0.55 0.39 10.29
C LEU A 34 0.46 0.95 8.86
N TRP A 35 0.56 2.26 8.69
CA TRP A 35 0.11 2.89 7.46
C TRP A 35 1.12 2.95 6.35
N VAL A 36 0.98 2.00 5.51
CA VAL A 36 1.57 1.97 4.17
C VAL A 36 0.59 2.50 3.11
N GLY A 37 -0.72 2.40 3.36
CA GLY A 37 -1.76 2.77 2.38
C GLY A 37 -1.70 4.22 1.90
N LYS A 38 -1.37 5.16 2.78
CA LYS A 38 -1.20 6.57 2.41
C LYS A 38 0.03 6.79 1.53
N ASP A 39 1.13 6.14 1.87
CA ASP A 39 2.38 6.23 1.11
C ASP A 39 2.23 5.59 -0.26
N PHE A 40 1.52 4.47 -0.35
CA PHE A 40 1.20 3.85 -1.64
C PHE A 40 0.34 4.75 -2.52
N PHE A 41 -0.66 5.43 -1.97
CA PHE A 41 -1.45 6.36 -2.76
C PHE A 41 -0.58 7.48 -3.33
N ALA A 42 0.31 8.07 -2.53
CA ALA A 42 1.26 9.07 -2.95
C ALA A 42 2.21 8.56 -4.05
N LEU A 43 2.66 7.33 -3.90
CA LEU A 43 3.50 6.67 -4.87
C LEU A 43 2.78 6.49 -6.21
N PHE A 44 1.53 6.04 -6.19
CA PHE A 44 0.69 5.91 -7.39
C PHE A 44 0.46 7.26 -8.07
N VAL A 45 0.18 8.32 -7.30
CA VAL A 45 0.07 9.69 -7.84
C VAL A 45 1.36 10.09 -8.57
N LYS A 46 2.52 9.85 -7.95
CA LYS A 46 3.82 10.13 -8.55
C LYS A 46 4.04 9.32 -9.84
N PHE A 47 3.74 8.03 -9.81
CA PHE A 47 3.93 7.15 -10.96
C PHE A 47 3.05 7.54 -12.15
N PHE A 48 1.75 7.69 -11.93
CA PHE A 48 0.84 8.13 -12.99
C PHE A 48 1.16 9.54 -13.47
N GLY A 49 1.58 10.42 -12.57
CA GLY A 49 2.04 11.77 -12.92
C GLY A 49 3.27 11.76 -13.83
N SER A 50 4.23 10.84 -13.61
CA SER A 50 5.41 10.69 -14.46
C SER A 50 5.08 10.23 -15.87
N LEU A 51 3.98 9.51 -16.04
CA LEU A 51 3.43 9.12 -17.35
C LEU A 51 2.55 10.20 -18.00
N GLY A 52 2.43 11.38 -17.38
CA GLY A 52 1.55 12.45 -17.86
C GLY A 52 0.07 12.26 -17.49
N LEU A 53 -0.28 11.19 -16.77
CA LEU A 53 -1.65 10.87 -16.35
C LEU A 53 -1.95 11.57 -15.02
N LYS A 54 -2.19 12.86 -15.06
CA LYS A 54 -2.37 13.72 -13.87
C LYS A 54 -3.78 13.66 -13.24
N ASN A 55 -4.74 12.98 -13.88
CA ASN A 55 -6.09 12.88 -13.33
C ASN A 55 -6.11 11.96 -12.10
N PRO A 56 -6.66 12.43 -10.96
CA PRO A 56 -6.78 11.65 -9.72
C PRO A 56 -7.48 10.30 -9.86
N VAL A 57 -8.30 10.13 -10.87
CA VAL A 57 -9.00 8.86 -11.13
C VAL A 57 -8.03 7.70 -11.35
N PHE A 58 -6.89 7.94 -12.05
CA PHE A 58 -5.94 6.86 -12.33
C PHE A 58 -5.34 6.23 -11.06
N PRO A 59 -4.69 6.98 -10.15
CA PRO A 59 -4.15 6.40 -8.93
C PRO A 59 -5.26 5.83 -8.01
N THR A 60 -6.44 6.46 -7.96
CA THR A 60 -7.56 5.99 -7.16
C THR A 60 -8.04 4.63 -7.63
N VAL A 61 -8.29 4.47 -8.94
CA VAL A 61 -8.74 3.20 -9.52
C VAL A 61 -7.66 2.13 -9.36
N ALA A 62 -6.41 2.44 -9.67
CA ALA A 62 -5.31 1.49 -9.58
C ALA A 62 -5.13 0.98 -8.14
N LEU A 63 -5.12 1.87 -7.16
CA LEU A 63 -5.00 1.47 -5.76
C LEU A 63 -6.24 0.70 -5.28
N SER A 64 -7.44 1.06 -5.73
CA SER A 64 -8.67 0.32 -5.42
C SER A 64 -8.62 -1.11 -5.96
N VAL A 65 -8.11 -1.31 -7.18
CA VAL A 65 -7.92 -2.65 -7.78
C VAL A 65 -6.90 -3.45 -6.99
N VAL A 66 -5.75 -2.85 -6.65
CA VAL A 66 -4.71 -3.50 -5.84
C VAL A 66 -5.29 -3.95 -4.49
N SER A 67 -5.96 -3.05 -3.78
CA SER A 67 -6.57 -3.34 -2.47
C SER A 67 -7.64 -4.42 -2.55
N SER A 68 -8.37 -4.48 -3.66
CA SER A 68 -9.34 -5.55 -3.94
C SER A 68 -8.67 -6.91 -4.05
N ILE A 69 -7.54 -6.99 -4.78
CA ILE A 69 -6.77 -8.23 -4.93
C ILE A 69 -6.16 -8.65 -3.58
N GLU A 70 -5.66 -7.71 -2.79
CA GLU A 70 -5.15 -7.98 -1.44
C GLU A 70 -6.24 -8.54 -0.53
N ALA A 71 -7.45 -7.98 -0.58
CA ALA A 71 -8.61 -8.49 0.16
C ALA A 71 -8.98 -9.91 -0.26
N ILE A 72 -8.95 -10.21 -1.55
CA ILE A 72 -9.16 -11.56 -2.10
C ILE A 72 -8.07 -12.52 -1.61
N ASN A 73 -6.81 -12.11 -1.63
CA ASN A 73 -5.70 -12.89 -1.11
C ASN A 73 -5.89 -13.22 0.36
N PHE A 74 -6.21 -12.22 1.18
CA PHE A 74 -6.51 -12.45 2.59
C PHE A 74 -7.61 -13.49 2.80
N VAL A 75 -8.73 -13.37 2.07
CA VAL A 75 -9.85 -14.34 2.16
C VAL A 75 -9.38 -15.75 1.79
N PHE A 76 -8.59 -15.91 0.74
CA PHE A 76 -8.12 -17.22 0.31
C PHE A 76 -7.17 -17.85 1.33
N TYR A 77 -6.22 -17.10 1.89
CA TYR A 77 -5.36 -17.61 2.95
C TYR A 77 -6.13 -17.92 4.23
N LEU A 78 -7.08 -17.06 4.62
CA LEU A 78 -7.93 -17.29 5.78
C LEU A 78 -8.76 -18.56 5.63
N LEU A 79 -9.35 -18.79 4.46
CA LEU A 79 -10.09 -20.02 4.18
C LEU A 79 -9.18 -21.25 4.18
N ALA A 80 -7.97 -21.15 3.66
CA ALA A 80 -6.96 -22.21 3.76
C ALA A 80 -6.66 -22.51 5.22
N LEU A 81 -6.42 -21.49 6.05
CA LEU A 81 -6.13 -21.65 7.48
C LEU A 81 -7.30 -22.25 8.25
N ILE A 82 -8.54 -21.78 8.01
CA ILE A 82 -9.75 -22.31 8.64
C ILE A 82 -9.95 -23.79 8.27
N ASN A 83 -9.76 -24.15 6.99
CA ASN A 83 -9.88 -25.55 6.55
C ASN A 83 -8.76 -26.42 7.13
N TYR A 84 -7.57 -25.86 7.31
CA TYR A 84 -6.47 -26.53 8.00
C TYR A 84 -6.84 -26.92 9.43
N PHE A 85 -7.38 -25.99 10.22
CA PHE A 85 -7.87 -26.28 11.58
C PHE A 85 -9.01 -27.30 11.62
N ARG A 86 -9.85 -27.34 10.57
CA ARG A 86 -10.94 -28.30 10.44
C ARG A 86 -10.47 -29.65 9.89
N SER A 87 -9.15 -29.86 9.73
CA SER A 87 -8.56 -31.08 9.16
C SER A 87 -9.10 -31.44 7.77
N LYS A 88 -9.51 -30.44 6.98
CA LYS A 88 -10.00 -30.61 5.62
C LYS A 88 -8.85 -30.40 4.63
N THR A 89 -7.95 -31.36 4.55
CA THR A 89 -6.69 -31.26 3.81
C THR A 89 -6.88 -30.82 2.35
N ASP A 90 -7.81 -31.45 1.61
CA ASP A 90 -8.04 -31.10 0.20
C ASP A 90 -8.52 -29.66 0.00
N ASN A 91 -9.44 -29.19 0.84
CA ASN A 91 -9.92 -27.82 0.75
C ASN A 91 -8.82 -26.82 1.11
N THR A 92 -7.99 -27.15 2.11
CA THR A 92 -6.82 -26.34 2.48
C THR A 92 -5.87 -26.18 1.28
N LYS A 93 -5.52 -27.26 0.61
CA LYS A 93 -4.66 -27.25 -0.58
C LYS A 93 -5.23 -26.36 -1.68
N LYS A 94 -6.53 -26.53 -1.97
CA LYS A 94 -7.21 -25.78 -3.04
C LYS A 94 -7.25 -24.27 -2.77
N TRP A 95 -7.55 -23.87 -1.53
CA TRP A 95 -7.56 -22.46 -1.16
C TRP A 95 -6.16 -21.89 -1.11
N PHE A 96 -5.18 -22.60 -0.54
CA PHE A 96 -3.80 -22.18 -0.50
C PHE A 96 -3.21 -21.99 -1.90
N PHE A 97 -3.48 -22.91 -2.84
CA PHE A 97 -3.02 -22.76 -4.22
C PHE A 97 -3.58 -21.51 -4.89
N ARG A 98 -4.87 -21.21 -4.71
CA ARG A 98 -5.47 -19.98 -5.24
C ARG A 98 -4.84 -18.73 -4.64
N ALA A 99 -4.62 -18.75 -3.34
CA ALA A 99 -3.96 -17.66 -2.64
C ALA A 99 -2.54 -17.42 -3.16
N ILE A 100 -1.75 -18.47 -3.31
CA ILE A 100 -0.40 -18.39 -3.88
C ILE A 100 -0.44 -17.84 -5.31
N LEU A 101 -1.33 -18.35 -6.15
CA LEU A 101 -1.43 -17.94 -7.56
C LEU A 101 -1.76 -16.45 -7.68
N THR A 102 -2.78 -15.98 -6.94
CA THR A 102 -3.17 -14.57 -6.96
C THR A 102 -2.09 -13.67 -6.37
N SER A 103 -1.39 -14.10 -5.31
CA SER A 103 -0.28 -13.36 -4.71
C SER A 103 0.92 -13.26 -5.66
N ILE A 104 1.32 -14.36 -6.30
CA ILE A 104 2.41 -14.37 -7.30
C ILE A 104 2.07 -13.45 -8.47
N THR A 105 0.82 -13.48 -8.94
CA THR A 105 0.37 -12.60 -10.03
C THR A 105 0.47 -11.14 -9.60
N LEU A 106 0.01 -10.78 -8.41
CA LEU A 106 0.06 -9.40 -7.91
C LEU A 106 1.49 -8.89 -7.77
N PHE A 107 2.39 -9.65 -7.11
CA PHE A 107 3.79 -9.25 -6.99
C PHE A 107 4.52 -9.24 -8.34
N GLY A 108 4.13 -10.10 -9.28
CA GLY A 108 4.62 -10.04 -10.66
C GLY A 108 4.23 -8.76 -11.36
N LEU A 109 2.97 -8.32 -11.22
CA LEU A 109 2.49 -7.03 -11.75
C LEU A 109 3.20 -5.84 -11.09
N PHE A 110 3.41 -5.87 -9.78
CA PHE A 110 4.18 -4.85 -9.08
C PHE A 110 5.62 -4.78 -9.60
N SER A 111 6.30 -5.91 -9.74
CA SER A 111 7.66 -5.94 -10.28
C SER A 111 7.76 -5.38 -11.71
N ILE A 112 6.75 -5.61 -12.55
CA ILE A 112 6.68 -4.99 -13.89
C ILE A 112 6.50 -3.48 -13.77
N ALA A 113 5.60 -3.02 -12.89
CA ALA A 113 5.37 -1.61 -12.66
C ALA A 113 6.63 -0.91 -12.12
N ASP A 114 7.31 -1.50 -11.14
CA ASP A 114 8.57 -0.99 -10.57
C ASP A 114 9.66 -0.84 -11.65
N GLN A 115 9.72 -1.81 -12.57
CA GLN A 115 10.64 -1.74 -13.69
C GLN A 115 10.33 -0.57 -14.63
N VAL A 116 9.04 -0.34 -14.90
CA VAL A 116 8.56 0.78 -15.75
C VAL A 116 8.86 2.13 -15.09
N PHE A 117 8.61 2.23 -13.78
CA PHE A 117 8.80 3.48 -13.03
C PHE A 117 10.23 3.69 -12.53
N GLY A 118 11.10 2.70 -12.66
CA GLY A 118 12.51 2.76 -12.27
C GLY A 118 12.72 2.67 -10.76
N ASP A 119 11.74 2.18 -10.00
CA ASP A 119 11.86 1.96 -8.55
C ASP A 119 12.59 0.64 -8.26
N ARG A 120 13.94 0.73 -8.21
CA ARG A 120 14.79 -0.44 -8.02
C ARG A 120 14.67 -1.07 -6.64
N PHE A 121 14.33 -0.27 -5.64
CA PHE A 121 14.17 -0.78 -4.27
C PHE A 121 12.90 -1.63 -4.16
N GLN A 122 11.78 -1.12 -4.62
CA GLN A 122 10.52 -1.88 -4.64
C GLN A 122 10.58 -3.09 -5.56
N LEU A 123 11.25 -2.99 -6.70
CA LEU A 123 11.49 -4.13 -7.59
C LEU A 123 12.20 -5.28 -6.87
N LEU A 124 13.22 -4.99 -6.05
CA LEU A 124 13.90 -5.99 -5.25
C LEU A 124 12.96 -6.59 -4.19
N GLU A 125 12.22 -5.75 -3.49
CA GLU A 125 11.29 -6.16 -2.44
C GLU A 125 10.18 -7.07 -2.99
N HIS A 126 9.51 -6.66 -4.05
CA HIS A 126 8.46 -7.45 -4.70
C HIS A 126 9.01 -8.75 -5.32
N GLY A 127 10.22 -8.70 -5.87
CA GLY A 127 10.93 -9.88 -6.36
C GLY A 127 11.24 -10.89 -5.25
N LEU A 128 11.64 -10.44 -4.07
CA LEU A 128 11.84 -11.29 -2.90
C LEU A 128 10.54 -11.93 -2.43
N PHE A 129 9.44 -11.18 -2.33
CA PHE A 129 8.14 -11.75 -1.97
C PHE A 129 7.68 -12.78 -3.00
N TRP A 130 7.90 -12.53 -4.28
CA TRP A 130 7.60 -13.47 -5.35
C TRP A 130 8.36 -14.80 -5.15
N LEU A 131 9.66 -14.76 -4.85
CA LEU A 131 10.48 -15.94 -4.56
C LEU A 131 10.03 -16.65 -3.28
N ILE A 132 9.70 -15.93 -2.21
CA ILE A 132 9.23 -16.50 -0.94
C ILE A 132 7.88 -17.20 -1.14
N LEU A 133 7.00 -16.67 -1.99
CA LEU A 133 5.74 -17.33 -2.34
C LEU A 133 5.96 -18.65 -3.08
N ILE A 134 6.86 -18.67 -4.07
CA ILE A 134 7.23 -19.92 -4.76
C ILE A 134 7.83 -20.92 -3.78
N ALA A 135 8.76 -20.47 -2.92
CA ALA A 135 9.35 -21.33 -1.90
C ALA A 135 8.30 -21.87 -0.93
N SER A 136 7.37 -21.03 -0.46
CA SER A 136 6.24 -21.44 0.40
C SER A 136 5.39 -22.51 -0.26
N TRP A 137 5.09 -22.35 -1.55
CA TRP A 137 4.34 -23.32 -2.34
C TRP A 137 5.09 -24.63 -2.50
N LEU A 138 6.37 -24.59 -2.87
CA LEU A 138 7.20 -25.79 -3.05
C LEU A 138 7.36 -26.57 -1.74
N ILE A 139 7.65 -25.86 -0.63
CA ILE A 139 7.76 -26.47 0.70
C ILE A 139 6.44 -27.13 1.07
N TYR A 140 5.32 -26.43 0.89
CA TYR A 140 3.99 -26.96 1.19
C TYR A 140 3.68 -28.23 0.36
N LYS A 141 3.99 -28.21 -0.93
CA LYS A 141 3.81 -29.34 -1.86
C LYS A 141 4.75 -30.51 -1.52
N TYR A 142 6.01 -30.22 -1.18
CA TYR A 142 6.99 -31.26 -0.81
C TYR A 142 6.59 -32.04 0.44
N ILE A 143 5.92 -31.38 1.37
CA ILE A 143 5.43 -32.02 2.60
C ILE A 143 4.26 -32.98 2.32
N GLU A 144 3.59 -32.86 1.18
CA GLU A 144 2.44 -33.70 0.78
C GLU A 144 2.69 -34.40 -0.56
N GLU A 145 2.49 -35.74 -0.55
CA GLU A 145 2.71 -36.59 -1.73
C GLU A 145 1.50 -36.69 -2.66
N ASP A 146 0.34 -36.12 -2.29
CA ASP A 146 -0.92 -36.32 -3.02
C ASP A 146 -1.17 -35.32 -4.13
N ASP A 147 -1.75 -35.79 -5.21
CA ASP A 147 -2.17 -35.01 -6.36
C ASP A 147 -3.23 -33.96 -5.99
N LEU A 148 -3.00 -32.72 -6.40
CA LEU A 148 -3.90 -31.60 -6.18
C LEU A 148 -5.10 -31.69 -7.14
N GLY A 149 -6.17 -32.25 -6.67
CA GLY A 149 -7.46 -32.09 -7.33
C GLY A 149 -7.91 -30.60 -7.25
N ILE A 150 -7.29 -29.77 -8.07
CA ILE A 150 -7.28 -28.29 -7.95
C ILE A 150 -8.66 -27.64 -8.11
N LEU A 151 -9.63 -28.31 -8.73
CA LEU A 151 -10.78 -27.64 -9.33
C LEU A 151 -12.14 -27.80 -8.62
N SER A 152 -12.28 -28.68 -7.64
CA SER A 152 -13.59 -28.89 -7.00
C SER A 152 -13.66 -28.33 -5.58
N LEU A 153 -14.12 -27.10 -5.42
CA LEU A 153 -14.58 -26.58 -4.14
C LEU A 153 -16.08 -26.78 -3.98
N LYS A 154 -16.53 -26.92 -2.73
CA LYS A 154 -17.97 -26.97 -2.47
C LYS A 154 -18.58 -25.61 -2.75
N ASN A 155 -19.71 -25.56 -3.47
CA ASN A 155 -20.42 -24.32 -3.82
C ASN A 155 -20.68 -23.39 -2.62
N LYS A 156 -20.93 -23.96 -1.42
CA LYS A 156 -21.12 -23.17 -0.21
C LYS A 156 -19.86 -22.41 0.20
N GLU A 157 -18.68 -23.03 0.14
CA GLU A 157 -17.42 -22.36 0.50
C GLU A 157 -17.06 -21.27 -0.51
N VAL A 158 -17.30 -21.52 -1.79
CA VAL A 158 -17.10 -20.54 -2.86
C VAL A 158 -18.02 -19.33 -2.67
N LYS A 159 -19.32 -19.54 -2.37
CA LYS A 159 -20.25 -18.44 -2.12
C LYS A 159 -19.86 -17.60 -0.90
N ILE A 160 -19.42 -18.23 0.19
CA ILE A 160 -18.93 -17.51 1.37
C ILE A 160 -17.67 -16.70 1.03
N ALA A 161 -16.73 -17.29 0.28
CA ALA A 161 -15.52 -16.59 -0.13
C ALA A 161 -15.83 -15.36 -0.99
N ILE A 162 -16.73 -15.52 -1.95
CA ILE A 162 -17.18 -14.41 -2.80
C ILE A 162 -17.85 -13.32 -1.95
N LEU A 163 -18.75 -13.69 -1.04
CA LEU A 163 -19.46 -12.74 -0.18
C LEU A 163 -18.48 -11.92 0.67
N ILE A 164 -17.56 -12.60 1.37
CA ILE A 164 -16.55 -11.94 2.21
C ILE A 164 -15.60 -11.12 1.35
N GLY A 165 -15.15 -11.66 0.21
CA GLY A 165 -14.27 -10.95 -0.72
C GLY A 165 -14.91 -9.67 -1.26
N VAL A 166 -16.18 -9.73 -1.71
CA VAL A 166 -16.92 -8.56 -2.18
C VAL A 166 -17.09 -7.52 -1.05
N LEU A 167 -17.42 -7.97 0.17
CA LEU A 167 -17.56 -7.06 1.31
C LEU A 167 -16.25 -6.33 1.62
N LEU A 168 -15.14 -7.06 1.77
CA LEU A 168 -13.84 -6.46 2.06
C LEU A 168 -13.35 -5.56 0.93
N THR A 169 -13.53 -5.98 -0.32
CA THR A 169 -13.21 -5.18 -1.50
C THR A 169 -14.00 -3.87 -1.51
N SER A 170 -15.31 -3.94 -1.23
CA SER A 170 -16.15 -2.74 -1.18
C SER A 170 -15.70 -1.77 -0.09
N ILE A 171 -15.43 -2.27 1.13
CA ILE A 171 -14.96 -1.45 2.25
C ILE A 171 -13.61 -0.81 1.91
N ALA A 172 -12.65 -1.59 1.40
CA ALA A 172 -11.34 -1.08 1.02
C ALA A 172 -11.44 -0.01 -0.09
N SER A 173 -12.24 -0.26 -1.12
CA SER A 173 -12.43 0.70 -2.22
C SER A 173 -13.09 2.00 -1.74
N ILE A 174 -14.12 1.92 -0.89
CA ILE A 174 -14.77 3.11 -0.32
C ILE A 174 -13.77 3.91 0.51
N SER A 175 -12.97 3.25 1.35
CA SER A 175 -11.94 3.88 2.18
C SER A 175 -10.90 4.60 1.32
N ILE A 176 -10.46 3.99 0.22
CA ILE A 176 -9.49 4.58 -0.71
C ILE A 176 -10.09 5.79 -1.44
N ILE A 177 -11.35 5.68 -1.90
CA ILE A 177 -12.04 6.78 -2.58
C ILE A 177 -12.22 7.98 -1.62
N ASP A 178 -12.64 7.73 -0.38
CA ASP A 178 -12.77 8.78 0.64
C ASP A 178 -11.43 9.44 0.94
N PHE A 179 -10.39 8.64 1.12
CA PHE A 179 -9.02 9.14 1.31
C PHE A 179 -8.54 9.95 0.10
N SER A 180 -8.76 9.46 -1.12
CA SER A 180 -8.42 10.14 -2.37
C SER A 180 -9.11 11.50 -2.45
N ASN A 181 -10.42 11.54 -2.23
CA ASN A 181 -11.19 12.79 -2.28
C ASN A 181 -10.68 13.80 -1.26
N LYS A 182 -10.42 13.39 -0.02
CA LYS A 182 -9.87 14.26 1.02
C LYS A 182 -8.48 14.76 0.66
N THR A 183 -7.64 13.90 0.13
CA THR A 183 -6.27 14.24 -0.25
C THR A 183 -6.25 15.25 -1.38
N PHE A 184 -6.98 15.00 -2.47
CA PHE A 184 -7.01 15.92 -3.60
C PHE A 184 -7.73 17.23 -3.31
N SER A 185 -8.70 17.26 -2.41
CA SER A 185 -9.33 18.51 -1.96
C SER A 185 -8.34 19.40 -1.18
N ASN A 186 -7.45 18.79 -0.42
CA ASN A 186 -6.43 19.49 0.37
C ASN A 186 -5.20 19.90 -0.46
N VAL A 187 -4.90 19.17 -1.53
CA VAL A 187 -3.74 19.40 -2.42
C VAL A 187 -3.92 20.63 -3.31
N SER A 188 -5.14 21.15 -3.45
CA SER A 188 -5.41 22.34 -4.29
C SER A 188 -4.98 23.65 -3.65
N SER A 189 -4.77 23.69 -2.34
CA SER A 189 -4.47 24.93 -1.58
C SER A 189 -2.99 25.00 -1.21
N PRO A 190 -2.38 26.21 -1.26
CA PRO A 190 -1.04 26.43 -0.72
C PRO A 190 -0.98 26.07 0.77
N VAL A 191 0.14 25.54 1.20
CA VAL A 191 0.39 25.24 2.62
C VAL A 191 0.93 26.51 3.29
N THR A 192 0.42 26.85 4.46
CA THR A 192 0.91 28.00 5.23
C THR A 192 2.20 27.66 5.96
N GLY A 193 3.24 28.47 5.79
CA GLY A 193 4.51 28.32 6.48
C GLY A 193 4.43 28.88 7.91
N ILE A 194 5.20 28.28 8.81
CA ILE A 194 5.39 28.75 10.18
C ILE A 194 6.86 29.13 10.33
N GLU A 195 7.14 30.34 10.77
CA GLU A 195 8.50 30.73 11.13
C GLU A 195 8.91 29.98 12.41
N VAL A 196 9.95 29.15 12.29
CA VAL A 196 10.44 28.30 13.39
C VAL A 196 11.66 28.90 14.09
N VAL A 197 12.45 29.64 13.32
CA VAL A 197 13.59 30.45 13.79
C VAL A 197 13.67 31.65 12.87
N SER A 198 14.31 32.73 13.29
CA SER A 198 14.51 33.91 12.46
C SER A 198 15.00 33.55 11.06
N ASP A 199 14.29 34.02 10.04
CA ASP A 199 14.57 33.78 8.62
C ASP A 199 14.45 32.34 8.15
N VAL A 200 13.81 31.42 8.93
CA VAL A 200 13.56 30.03 8.56
C VAL A 200 12.09 29.68 8.69
N TYR A 201 11.47 29.36 7.59
CA TYR A 201 10.05 28.99 7.51
C TYR A 201 9.89 27.50 7.27
N LYS A 202 9.03 26.85 8.06
CA LYS A 202 8.67 25.45 7.96
C LYS A 202 7.30 25.30 7.34
N PHE A 203 7.20 24.46 6.31
CA PHE A 203 5.95 24.06 5.68
C PHE A 203 5.75 22.56 5.88
N ASP A 204 4.60 22.17 6.39
CA ASP A 204 4.24 20.78 6.65
C ASP A 204 3.22 20.34 5.59
N PHE A 205 3.70 19.61 4.59
CA PHE A 205 2.84 19.11 3.52
C PHE A 205 2.15 17.83 3.98
N PRO A 206 0.81 17.78 3.94
CA PRO A 206 0.04 16.61 4.37
C PRO A 206 0.23 15.40 3.46
N PHE A 207 1.03 15.54 2.40
CA PHE A 207 1.18 14.54 1.37
C PHE A 207 2.52 14.67 0.65
N LEU A 208 3.05 13.58 0.09
CA LEU A 208 4.21 13.61 -0.81
C LEU A 208 3.84 14.45 -2.04
N ALA A 209 4.28 15.67 -2.00
CA ALA A 209 3.79 16.77 -2.76
C ALA A 209 3.72 16.54 -4.26
N ASP A 210 2.56 16.73 -4.79
CA ASP A 210 2.42 17.17 -6.16
C ASP A 210 3.27 18.45 -6.35
N LYS A 211 4.13 18.45 -7.36
CA LYS A 211 4.96 19.59 -7.76
C LYS A 211 4.14 20.90 -7.84
N MET A 212 2.89 20.82 -8.26
CA MET A 212 2.01 21.99 -8.37
C MET A 212 1.68 22.62 -7.02
N VAL A 213 1.53 21.84 -5.94
CA VAL A 213 1.27 22.39 -4.60
C VAL A 213 2.52 23.07 -4.05
N TRP A 214 3.68 22.52 -4.35
CA TRP A 214 4.95 23.13 -4.03
C TRP A 214 5.10 24.49 -4.70
N GLU A 215 4.91 24.54 -6.01
CA GLU A 215 5.00 25.77 -6.79
C GLU A 215 4.01 26.82 -6.29
N LYS A 216 2.76 26.43 -6.04
CA LYS A 216 1.75 27.31 -5.46
C LYS A 216 2.16 27.82 -4.08
N THR A 217 2.63 26.92 -3.20
CA THR A 217 3.07 27.29 -1.84
C THR A 217 4.25 28.26 -1.86
N ILE A 218 5.27 27.98 -2.68
CA ILE A 218 6.44 28.87 -2.80
C ILE A 218 6.05 30.20 -3.45
N ASN A 219 5.19 30.20 -4.45
CA ASN A 219 4.73 31.43 -5.09
C ASN A 219 3.86 32.27 -4.14
N GLN A 220 2.98 31.62 -3.36
CA GLN A 220 2.21 32.29 -2.32
C GLN A 220 3.13 32.90 -1.27
N PHE A 221 4.12 32.14 -0.77
CA PHE A 221 5.10 32.62 0.20
C PHE A 221 5.86 33.86 -0.31
N LYS A 222 6.31 33.82 -1.58
CA LYS A 222 6.97 35.01 -2.19
C LYS A 222 6.06 36.22 -2.33
N SER A 223 4.76 35.98 -2.55
CA SER A 223 3.75 37.03 -2.63
C SER A 223 3.46 37.66 -1.26
N ASP A 224 3.41 36.79 -0.24
CA ASP A 224 3.10 37.22 1.14
C ASP A 224 4.31 37.91 1.82
N HIS A 225 5.54 37.57 1.37
CA HIS A 225 6.80 38.10 1.91
C HIS A 225 7.69 38.68 0.81
N PRO A 226 7.28 39.78 0.16
CA PRO A 226 8.06 40.39 -0.93
C PRO A 226 9.41 40.96 -0.47
N GLU A 227 9.54 41.25 0.83
CA GLU A 227 10.76 41.72 1.48
C GLU A 227 11.80 40.65 1.71
N LEU A 228 11.43 39.36 1.56
CA LEU A 228 12.33 38.26 1.79
C LEU A 228 12.84 37.70 0.45
N LYS A 229 14.10 37.27 0.45
CA LYS A 229 14.73 36.53 -0.62
C LYS A 229 14.96 35.08 -0.14
N ILE A 230 14.51 34.10 -0.91
CA ILE A 230 14.77 32.69 -0.62
C ILE A 230 16.20 32.38 -1.06
N ASN A 231 17.04 31.96 -0.12
CA ASN A 231 18.41 31.55 -0.36
C ASN A 231 18.55 30.04 -0.58
N TYR A 232 17.82 29.29 0.24
CA TYR A 232 17.94 27.83 0.24
C TYR A 232 16.60 27.17 0.60
N ILE A 233 16.32 26.04 -0.01
CA ILE A 233 15.15 25.20 0.30
C ILE A 233 15.66 23.79 0.63
N TYR A 234 15.31 23.32 1.82
CA TYR A 234 15.61 21.97 2.27
C TYR A 234 14.32 21.15 2.41
N THR A 235 14.35 19.93 1.90
CA THR A 235 13.25 18.99 2.06
C THR A 235 13.71 17.82 2.94
N GLY A 236 12.90 17.50 3.93
CA GLY A 236 13.17 16.39 4.84
C GLY A 236 11.94 15.54 5.10
N PRO A 237 12.11 14.32 5.62
CA PRO A 237 11.00 13.54 6.12
C PRO A 237 10.33 14.32 7.25
N SER A 238 9.02 14.09 7.46
CA SER A 238 8.34 14.69 8.60
C SER A 238 9.03 14.30 9.90
N GLU A 239 9.00 15.20 10.86
CA GLU A 239 9.43 14.87 12.22
C GLU A 239 8.71 13.60 12.66
N LEU A 240 9.44 12.68 13.31
CA LEU A 240 8.93 11.43 13.87
C LEU A 240 7.90 11.71 14.98
N ASN A 241 6.87 12.43 14.64
CA ASN A 241 5.71 12.59 15.49
C ASN A 241 4.74 11.46 15.14
N SER A 242 4.41 10.62 16.10
CA SER A 242 3.53 9.44 15.95
C SER A 242 2.17 9.74 15.28
N LYS A 243 1.76 11.01 15.23
CA LYS A 243 0.52 11.46 14.63
C LYS A 243 0.63 11.89 13.15
N LYS A 244 1.84 12.02 12.58
CA LYS A 244 2.05 12.63 11.26
C LYS A 244 3.11 11.91 10.42
N LYS A 245 3.03 10.59 10.30
CA LYS A 245 4.06 9.77 9.65
C LYS A 245 4.30 10.03 8.16
N THR A 246 3.40 10.67 7.47
CA THR A 246 3.41 10.76 5.99
C THR A 246 3.61 12.15 5.45
N HIS A 247 4.04 13.08 6.28
CA HIS A 247 4.22 14.46 5.87
C HIS A 247 5.65 14.70 5.38
N MET A 248 5.77 15.48 4.35
CA MET A 248 7.04 16.03 3.92
C MET A 248 7.18 17.43 4.49
N LEU A 249 8.35 17.71 5.06
CA LEU A 249 8.71 19.02 5.54
C LEU A 249 9.53 19.76 4.50
N LEU A 250 9.17 21.01 4.28
CA LEU A 250 9.93 21.94 3.50
C LEU A 250 10.41 23.07 4.45
N TYR A 251 11.70 23.27 4.50
CA TYR A 251 12.30 24.41 5.17
C TYR A 251 12.79 25.41 4.14
N VAL A 252 12.32 26.65 4.26
CA VAL A 252 12.72 27.76 3.40
C VAL A 252 13.60 28.68 4.23
N PHE A 253 14.85 28.83 3.85
CA PHE A 253 15.81 29.76 4.43
C PHE A 253 15.80 31.04 3.64
N THR A 254 15.60 32.13 4.33
CA THR A 254 15.42 33.46 3.71
C THR A 254 16.46 34.43 4.20
N GLU A 255 16.60 35.56 3.51
CA GLU A 255 17.30 36.76 3.95
C GLU A 255 16.47 37.97 3.55
N LYS A 256 16.63 39.08 4.26
CA LYS A 256 16.00 40.34 3.88
C LYS A 256 16.60 40.85 2.58
N ARG A 257 15.76 41.27 1.66
CA ARG A 257 16.22 41.98 0.47
C ARG A 257 16.79 43.31 0.92
N ILE A 258 18.04 43.59 0.57
CA ILE A 258 18.72 44.87 0.78
C ILE A 258 18.22 45.89 -0.26
#